data_ed875cc8f00a1c47217146be78f9665d
#
_entry.id   ed875cc8f00a1c47217146be78f9665d
#
_cell.length_a   1.000
_cell.length_b   1.000
_cell.length_c   1.000
_cell.angle_alpha   90.00
_cell.angle_beta   90.00
_cell.angle_gamma   90.00
#
_symmetry.space_group_name_H-M   'P 1'
#
loop_
_entity.id
_entity.type
_entity.pdbx_description
1 polymer ?
#
loop_
_entity_poly.entity_id
_entity_poly.type
_entity_poly.pdbx_seq_one_letter_code
_entity_poly.pdbx_strand_id
1 'polypeptide(L)'
;MKKLFAVSTLLLPLALAGCSHPQPAAYYPPPPPAAEVAQQGYHDGFEAAQRDISKGAAPDPGRHPHFRNPPVPPPLIADYRHAFRNGYDQVYRHGPTPPPPGY
;
A
#
# COMPACT_ATOMS: atom_id res chain seq x y z
N MET A 1 -66.87 -35.01 -31.00
CA MET A 1 -65.68 -35.35 -30.17
C MET A 1 -64.74 -34.18 -30.13
N LYS A 2 -64.80 -33.53 -29.09
CA LYS A 2 -63.92 -32.37 -28.90
C LYS A 2 -62.71 -32.78 -28.08
N LYS A 3 -61.60 -32.87 -28.69
CA LYS A 3 -60.34 -33.08 -27.97
C LYS A 3 -59.85 -31.75 -27.56
N LEU A 4 -60.01 -31.46 -26.32
CA LEU A 4 -59.40 -30.31 -25.70
C LEU A 4 -57.97 -30.64 -25.41
N PHE A 5 -57.11 -30.19 -26.25
CA PHE A 5 -55.66 -30.18 -25.92
C PHE A 5 -55.41 -29.00 -25.02
N ALA A 6 -55.44 -29.30 -23.77
CA ALA A 6 -54.90 -28.37 -22.83
C ALA A 6 -53.37 -28.34 -23.05
N VAL A 7 -52.96 -27.39 -23.82
CA VAL A 7 -51.54 -27.06 -23.87
C VAL A 7 -51.21 -26.42 -22.55
N SER A 8 -50.79 -27.24 -21.64
CA SER A 8 -50.19 -26.76 -20.41
C SER A 8 -48.83 -26.16 -20.76
N THR A 9 -48.85 -24.90 -21.06
CA THR A 9 -47.64 -24.17 -21.20
C THR A 9 -47.02 -24.04 -19.82
N LEU A 10 -46.14 -24.95 -19.52
CA LEU A 10 -45.35 -24.88 -18.33
C LEU A 10 -44.38 -23.71 -18.50
N LEU A 11 -44.82 -22.56 -18.11
CA LEU A 11 -43.95 -21.41 -17.91
C LEU A 11 -43.07 -21.76 -16.73
N LEU A 12 -41.91 -22.25 -17.07
CA LEU A 12 -40.82 -22.37 -16.12
C LEU A 12 -40.36 -20.95 -15.85
N PRO A 13 -40.59 -20.40 -14.68
CA PRO A 13 -39.92 -19.18 -14.32
C PRO A 13 -38.45 -19.52 -14.20
N LEU A 14 -37.68 -19.09 -15.17
CA LEU A 14 -36.25 -19.03 -15.04
C LEU A 14 -35.99 -18.00 -13.94
N ALA A 15 -36.03 -18.46 -12.72
CA ALA A 15 -35.49 -17.69 -11.64
C ALA A 15 -33.98 -17.55 -11.90
N LEU A 16 -33.67 -16.53 -12.66
CA LEU A 16 -32.35 -15.97 -12.59
C LEU A 16 -32.17 -15.48 -11.14
N ALA A 17 -31.84 -16.42 -10.28
CA ALA A 17 -31.20 -16.09 -9.07
C ALA A 17 -29.90 -15.44 -9.52
N GLY A 18 -29.98 -14.17 -9.84
CA GLY A 18 -28.82 -13.37 -10.05
C GLY A 18 -27.96 -13.56 -8.83
N CYS A 19 -26.85 -14.22 -8.99
CA CYS A 19 -25.79 -14.20 -8.02
C CYS A 19 -25.19 -12.79 -8.00
N SER A 20 -26.04 -11.82 -7.74
CA SER A 20 -25.57 -10.58 -7.20
C SER A 20 -25.30 -10.87 -5.74
N HIS A 21 -24.17 -11.46 -5.47
CA HIS A 21 -23.59 -11.26 -4.19
C HIS A 21 -23.44 -9.75 -4.05
N PRO A 22 -24.18 -9.10 -3.15
CA PRO A 22 -23.74 -7.82 -2.72
C PRO A 22 -22.37 -8.10 -2.14
N GLN A 23 -21.34 -7.91 -2.92
CA GLN A 23 -20.04 -7.81 -2.34
C GLN A 23 -20.16 -6.68 -1.34
N PRO A 24 -20.00 -6.95 -0.04
CA PRO A 24 -19.91 -5.88 0.92
C PRO A 24 -18.88 -4.94 0.35
N ALA A 25 -19.28 -3.69 0.13
CA ALA A 25 -18.49 -2.69 -0.52
C ALA A 25 -17.06 -2.85 -0.01
N ALA A 26 -16.24 -3.49 -0.85
CA ALA A 26 -14.81 -3.59 -0.73
C ALA A 26 -14.28 -3.40 0.69
N TYR A 27 -14.49 -4.35 1.57
CA TYR A 27 -13.64 -4.46 2.73
C TYR A 27 -12.29 -4.97 2.23
N TYR A 28 -11.51 -4.06 1.65
CA TYR A 28 -10.09 -4.27 1.56
C TYR A 28 -9.56 -4.04 2.96
N PRO A 29 -9.01 -5.07 3.61
CA PRO A 29 -8.22 -4.79 4.78
C PRO A 29 -7.20 -3.74 4.36
N PRO A 30 -7.11 -2.61 5.05
CA PRO A 30 -6.05 -1.65 4.75
C PRO A 30 -4.73 -2.43 4.77
N PRO A 31 -3.82 -2.18 3.82
CA PRO A 31 -2.52 -2.82 3.84
C PRO A 31 -1.93 -2.64 5.24
N PRO A 32 -1.15 -3.60 5.72
CA PRO A 32 -0.58 -3.50 7.05
C PRO A 32 0.10 -2.14 7.19
N PRO A 33 -0.37 -1.27 8.07
CA PRO A 33 0.16 0.10 8.16
C PRO A 33 1.67 0.14 8.31
N ALA A 34 2.23 -0.86 8.99
CA ALA A 34 3.66 -0.99 9.19
C ALA A 34 4.44 -1.18 7.88
N ALA A 35 3.91 -1.93 6.92
CA ALA A 35 4.58 -2.16 5.64
C ALA A 35 4.61 -0.90 4.77
N GLU A 36 3.51 -0.17 4.70
CA GLU A 36 3.44 1.10 3.97
C GLU A 36 4.35 2.15 4.61
N VAL A 37 4.33 2.25 5.92
CA VAL A 37 5.16 3.18 6.67
C VAL A 37 6.64 2.87 6.48
N ALA A 38 7.02 1.60 6.45
CA ALA A 38 8.40 1.20 6.18
C ALA A 38 8.84 1.61 4.77
N GLN A 39 7.99 1.40 3.77
CA GLN A 39 8.29 1.83 2.40
C GLN A 39 8.43 3.35 2.29
N GLN A 40 7.51 4.08 2.88
CA GLN A 40 7.53 5.54 2.89
C GLN A 40 8.77 6.07 3.63
N GLY A 41 9.05 5.55 4.81
CA GLY A 41 10.21 5.96 5.59
C GLY A 41 11.52 5.72 4.84
N TYR A 42 11.68 4.54 4.25
CA TYR A 42 12.85 4.20 3.44
C TYR A 42 13.02 5.16 2.26
N HIS A 43 11.97 5.41 1.51
CA HIS A 43 11.98 6.32 0.37
C HIS A 43 12.36 7.74 0.80
N ASP A 44 11.74 8.25 1.86
CA ASP A 44 12.01 9.59 2.37
C ASP A 44 13.47 9.71 2.86
N GLY A 45 13.99 8.70 3.53
CA GLY A 45 15.37 8.65 3.97
C GLY A 45 16.36 8.61 2.80
N PHE A 46 16.05 7.81 1.80
CA PHE A 46 16.85 7.71 0.58
C PHE A 46 16.96 9.06 -0.13
N GLU A 47 15.84 9.74 -0.34
CA GLU A 47 15.81 11.07 -0.96
C GLU A 47 16.53 12.12 -0.10
N ALA A 48 16.35 12.06 1.20
CA ALA A 48 17.01 12.96 2.13
C ALA A 48 18.54 12.84 2.04
N ALA A 49 19.05 11.62 1.96
CA ALA A 49 20.47 11.37 1.79
C ALA A 49 21.00 11.87 0.44
N GLN A 50 20.24 11.69 -0.63
CA GLN A 50 20.61 12.23 -1.94
C GLN A 50 20.76 13.75 -1.90
N ARG A 51 19.83 14.44 -1.24
CA ARG A 51 19.91 15.89 -1.07
C ARG A 51 21.12 16.30 -0.25
N ASP A 52 21.40 15.58 0.84
CA ASP A 52 22.55 15.88 1.70
C ASP A 52 23.87 15.68 0.97
N ILE A 53 24.01 14.60 0.22
CA ILE A 53 25.21 14.35 -0.60
C ILE A 53 25.40 15.44 -1.64
N SER A 54 24.33 15.87 -2.32
CA SER A 54 24.41 16.93 -3.32
C SER A 54 24.86 18.27 -2.74
N LYS A 55 24.61 18.48 -1.44
CA LYS A 55 25.05 19.69 -0.73
C LYS A 55 26.43 19.52 -0.06
N GLY A 56 27.04 18.36 -0.14
CA GLY A 56 28.26 18.05 0.59
C GLY A 56 28.10 17.99 2.11
N ALA A 57 26.86 17.74 2.58
CA ALA A 57 26.57 17.66 4.00
C ALA A 57 27.02 16.34 4.60
N ALA A 58 27.46 16.37 5.84
CA ALA A 58 27.77 15.16 6.60
C ALA A 58 26.48 14.36 6.88
N PRO A 59 26.57 13.01 6.97
CA PRO A 59 25.40 12.18 7.21
C PRO A 59 24.77 12.47 8.58
N ASP A 60 23.52 12.92 8.55
CA ASP A 60 22.73 13.16 9.75
C ASP A 60 21.22 13.05 9.44
N PRO A 61 20.62 11.87 9.59
CA PRO A 61 19.18 11.70 9.35
C PRO A 61 18.34 12.56 10.29
N GLY A 62 18.81 12.83 11.50
CA GLY A 62 18.09 13.64 12.49
C GLY A 62 17.89 15.11 12.11
N ARG A 63 18.55 15.58 11.08
CA ARG A 63 18.43 16.95 10.55
C ARG A 63 17.10 17.14 9.82
N HIS A 64 16.50 16.07 9.30
CA HIS A 64 15.35 16.15 8.41
C HIS A 64 14.04 16.24 9.20
N PRO A 65 13.12 17.14 8.76
CA PRO A 65 11.84 17.33 9.45
C PRO A 65 11.00 16.07 9.54
N HIS A 66 10.95 15.26 8.50
CA HIS A 66 10.18 14.00 8.50
C HIS A 66 10.76 12.96 9.46
N PHE A 67 12.06 13.01 9.72
CA PHE A 67 12.65 12.15 10.74
C PHE A 67 12.28 12.61 12.15
N ARG A 68 12.29 13.90 12.39
CA ARG A 68 11.96 14.48 13.70
C ARG A 68 10.46 14.39 14.01
N ASN A 69 9.64 14.64 12.99
CA ASN A 69 8.18 14.57 13.07
C ASN A 69 7.66 13.71 11.93
N PRO A 70 7.69 12.38 12.07
CA PRO A 70 7.22 11.49 11.02
C PRO A 70 5.74 11.73 10.66
N PRO A 71 5.39 11.75 9.36
CA PRO A 71 4.02 11.95 8.90
C PRO A 71 3.19 10.67 9.03
N VAL A 72 3.20 10.07 10.20
CA VAL A 72 2.55 8.80 10.50
C VAL A 72 1.92 8.84 11.89
N PRO A 73 0.92 7.97 12.17
CA PRO A 73 0.36 7.85 13.49
C PRO A 73 1.42 7.49 14.57
N PRO A 74 1.26 7.96 15.81
CA PRO A 74 2.24 7.75 16.87
C PRO A 74 2.75 6.31 17.05
N PRO A 75 1.91 5.25 16.97
CA PRO A 75 2.40 3.88 17.09
C PRO A 75 3.39 3.44 16.00
N LEU A 76 3.43 4.15 14.89
CA LEU A 76 4.24 3.80 13.71
C LEU A 76 5.49 4.68 13.56
N ILE A 77 5.70 5.62 14.48
CA ILE A 77 6.85 6.54 14.42
C ILE A 77 8.18 5.80 14.47
N ALA A 78 8.30 4.81 15.33
CA ALA A 78 9.54 4.04 15.44
C ALA A 78 9.84 3.26 14.15
N ASP A 79 8.82 2.67 13.53
CA ASP A 79 8.97 1.96 12.27
C ASP A 79 9.37 2.88 11.12
N TYR A 80 8.77 4.06 11.05
CA TYR A 80 9.12 5.07 10.07
C TYR A 80 10.59 5.51 10.21
N ARG A 81 11.00 5.85 11.41
CA ARG A 81 12.38 6.30 11.69
C ARG A 81 13.41 5.22 11.39
N HIS A 82 13.09 3.97 11.73
CA HIS A 82 13.96 2.85 11.41
C HIS A 82 14.15 2.70 9.90
N ALA A 83 13.05 2.72 9.16
CA ALA A 83 13.08 2.64 7.70
C ALA A 83 13.78 3.85 7.08
N PHE A 84 13.55 5.05 7.60
CA PHE A 84 14.23 6.26 7.16
C PHE A 84 15.74 6.14 7.28
N ARG A 85 16.23 5.69 8.43
CA ARG A 85 17.67 5.45 8.63
C ARG A 85 18.20 4.44 7.64
N ASN A 86 17.50 3.37 7.39
CA ASN A 86 17.91 2.35 6.43
C ASN A 86 18.05 2.91 5.02
N GLY A 87 17.07 3.67 4.56
CA GLY A 87 17.12 4.33 3.26
C GLY A 87 18.24 5.37 3.17
N TYR A 88 18.40 6.16 4.22
CA TYR A 88 19.44 7.16 4.33
C TYR A 88 20.84 6.54 4.28
N ASP A 89 21.08 5.52 5.09
CA ASP A 89 22.35 4.80 5.15
C ASP A 89 22.66 4.08 3.84
N GLN A 90 21.66 3.59 3.15
CA GLN A 90 21.83 2.94 1.85
C GLN A 90 22.58 3.86 0.88
N VAL A 91 22.19 5.11 0.80
CA VAL A 91 22.80 6.09 -0.11
C VAL A 91 24.24 6.39 0.27
N TYR A 92 24.52 6.59 1.55
CA TYR A 92 25.86 6.89 2.00
C TYR A 92 26.84 5.72 1.91
N ARG A 93 26.34 4.48 2.07
CA ARG A 93 27.18 3.27 2.00
C ARG A 93 27.34 2.71 0.60
N HIS A 94 26.27 2.76 -0.20
CA HIS A 94 26.20 2.06 -1.47
C HIS A 94 25.97 2.98 -2.66
N GLY A 95 25.82 4.28 -2.43
CA GLY A 95 25.53 5.25 -3.47
C GLY A 95 24.05 5.44 -3.77
N PRO A 96 23.71 6.37 -4.67
CA PRO A 96 22.35 6.80 -4.91
C PRO A 96 21.52 5.83 -5.77
N THR A 97 22.00 4.63 -5.99
CA THR A 97 21.26 3.64 -6.78
C THR A 97 20.19 2.99 -5.90
N PRO A 98 18.92 3.02 -6.30
CA PRO A 98 17.87 2.35 -5.56
C PRO A 98 18.15 0.84 -5.47
N PRO A 99 17.73 0.19 -4.38
CA PRO A 99 17.83 -1.27 -4.32
C PRO A 99 16.98 -1.92 -5.42
N PRO A 100 17.34 -3.13 -5.85
CA PRO A 100 16.57 -3.84 -6.86
C PRO A 100 15.12 -4.05 -6.41
N PRO A 101 14.17 -4.11 -7.35
CA PRO A 101 12.77 -4.36 -7.04
C PRO A 101 12.61 -5.70 -6.30
N GLY A 102 11.82 -5.69 -5.21
CA GLY A 102 11.62 -6.84 -4.34
C GLY A 102 12.13 -6.65 -2.92
N TYR A 103 12.63 -5.51 -2.63
CA TYR A 103 13.01 -5.09 -1.28
C TYR A 103 11.81 -4.59 -0.51
#